data_ecbd10be75687936f275755e6fb84842
#
_entry.id   ecbd10be75687936f275755e6fb84842
#
_cell.length_a   1.000
_cell.length_b   1.000
_cell.length_c   1.000
_cell.angle_alpha   90.00
_cell.angle_beta   90.00
_cell.angle_gamma   90.00
#
_symmetry.space_group_name_H-M   'P 1'
#
loop_
_entity.id
_entity.type
_entity.pdbx_description
1 polymer ?
#
loop_
_entity_poly.entity_id
_entity_poly.type
_entity_poly.pdbx_seq_one_letter_code
_entity_poly.pdbx_strand_id
1 'polypeptide(L)'
;MSSAPIFWSPRVTALEPYVPGEQPRIANLVKLNTNENPYPPSPQVFDAIEGAASSGLERYPDPESMALREAVAARHGLQSTQVFAGNGSDEVLAHAFFAFFQQAEPLLIPDITYSFYRVYAQLYAIACELQPVDEGLRIDVDALAARAAVGCAGIVIANPNAPTGIGMPLARIEQLLQACPQRVVLVDEAYVDFGGESALPLVDRYTNLLVVQTLSKSRSLAGLRVGFACGQAQLIDALQRVKNSFNSYPLDRLATAGAIAALEDDAWFVRTRDAVVDTREGLALQLEDLGFEVLPSQANFLFVRHPAHDAAALAAALRARAVLVRHFAQPRIAQYLRVSVGTREQCTALVDALASILG
;
A
#
# COMPACT_ATOMS: atom_id res chain seq x y z
N MET A 1 -24.96 -14.32 -22.23
CA MET A 1 -23.55 -13.92 -22.39
C MET A 1 -23.55 -12.66 -23.23
N SER A 2 -23.19 -11.50 -22.64
CA SER A 2 -23.05 -10.27 -23.42
C SER A 2 -21.85 -10.44 -24.35
N SER A 3 -22.06 -10.28 -25.67
CA SER A 3 -20.95 -10.29 -26.63
C SER A 3 -19.97 -9.17 -26.30
N ALA A 4 -18.67 -9.47 -26.26
CA ALA A 4 -17.64 -8.44 -26.06
C ALA A 4 -17.82 -7.33 -27.11
N PRO A 5 -17.63 -6.04 -26.73
CA PRO A 5 -17.70 -4.94 -27.67
C PRO A 5 -16.74 -5.13 -28.84
N ILE A 6 -17.21 -4.92 -30.06
CA ILE A 6 -16.50 -5.19 -31.34
C ILE A 6 -15.10 -4.53 -31.40
N PHE A 7 -14.92 -3.39 -30.71
CA PHE A 7 -13.69 -2.58 -30.77
C PHE A 7 -12.65 -2.91 -29.69
N TRP A 8 -12.96 -3.80 -28.75
CA TRP A 8 -12.01 -4.15 -27.70
C TRP A 8 -11.01 -5.18 -28.20
N SER A 9 -9.75 -5.00 -27.79
CA SER A 9 -8.78 -6.07 -27.99
C SER A 9 -9.13 -7.29 -27.10
N PRO A 10 -8.74 -8.51 -27.52
CA PRO A 10 -8.97 -9.71 -26.69
C PRO A 10 -8.38 -9.58 -25.28
N ARG A 11 -7.26 -8.85 -25.14
CA ARG A 11 -6.63 -8.60 -23.86
C ARG A 11 -7.51 -7.76 -22.94
N VAL A 12 -8.10 -6.68 -23.44
CA VAL A 12 -9.01 -5.81 -22.67
C VAL A 12 -10.27 -6.58 -22.23
N THR A 13 -10.78 -7.45 -23.11
CA THR A 13 -11.94 -8.29 -22.80
C THR A 13 -11.68 -9.28 -21.64
N ALA A 14 -10.43 -9.70 -21.44
CA ALA A 14 -10.04 -10.64 -20.39
C ALA A 14 -9.69 -9.94 -19.06
N LEU A 15 -9.61 -8.61 -18.99
CA LEU A 15 -9.27 -7.91 -17.76
C LEU A 15 -10.41 -7.93 -16.75
N GLU A 16 -10.05 -8.20 -15.50
CA GLU A 16 -10.89 -8.02 -14.32
C GLU A 16 -10.39 -6.80 -13.53
N PRO A 17 -11.00 -5.61 -13.74
CA PRO A 17 -10.51 -4.39 -13.09
C PRO A 17 -10.63 -4.46 -11.57
N TYR A 18 -9.72 -3.79 -10.88
CA TYR A 18 -9.83 -3.56 -9.43
C TYR A 18 -11.10 -2.80 -9.08
N VAL A 19 -11.80 -3.26 -8.05
CA VAL A 19 -12.95 -2.56 -7.49
C VAL A 19 -12.51 -1.76 -6.26
N PRO A 20 -12.44 -0.42 -6.34
CA PRO A 20 -12.04 0.41 -5.22
C PRO A 20 -13.03 0.30 -4.05
N GLY A 21 -12.57 0.73 -2.87
CA GLY A 21 -13.46 0.86 -1.72
C GLY A 21 -14.61 1.82 -1.99
N GLU A 22 -15.78 1.51 -1.46
CA GLU A 22 -16.98 2.34 -1.61
C GLU A 22 -16.72 3.77 -1.09
N GLN A 23 -17.24 4.77 -1.81
CA GLN A 23 -17.22 6.18 -1.43
C GLN A 23 -18.65 6.78 -1.55
N PRO A 24 -19.59 6.35 -0.69
CA PRO A 24 -20.98 6.78 -0.76
C PRO A 24 -21.13 8.22 -0.27
N ARG A 25 -22.14 8.92 -0.81
CA ARG A 25 -22.53 10.24 -0.36
C ARG A 25 -23.55 10.12 0.78
N ILE A 26 -23.06 9.77 1.97
CA ILE A 26 -23.85 9.63 3.18
C ILE A 26 -23.51 10.79 4.11
N ALA A 27 -24.53 11.48 4.66
CA ALA A 27 -24.30 12.56 5.62
C ALA A 27 -23.67 11.99 6.92
N ASN A 28 -22.71 12.72 7.49
CA ASN A 28 -22.00 12.35 8.72
C ASN A 28 -21.34 10.96 8.67
N LEU A 29 -20.87 10.56 7.48
CA LEU A 29 -20.20 9.27 7.26
C LEU A 29 -18.91 9.17 8.07
N VAL A 30 -18.81 8.16 8.93
CA VAL A 30 -17.56 7.71 9.54
C VAL A 30 -16.89 6.74 8.58
N LYS A 31 -15.90 7.23 7.80
CA LYS A 31 -15.26 6.50 6.71
C LYS A 31 -13.99 5.79 7.18
N LEU A 32 -14.07 4.48 7.46
CA LEU A 32 -12.98 3.65 7.98
C LEU A 32 -12.68 2.45 7.05
N ASN A 33 -12.74 2.64 5.71
CA ASN A 33 -12.65 1.53 4.75
C ASN A 33 -11.48 1.58 3.77
N THR A 34 -10.78 2.71 3.60
CA THR A 34 -9.75 2.90 2.57
C THR A 34 -8.36 3.27 3.10
N ASN A 35 -8.15 3.13 4.41
CA ASN A 35 -6.86 3.34 5.08
C ASN A 35 -6.27 4.74 4.81
N GLU A 36 -7.14 5.75 4.73
CA GLU A 36 -6.72 7.14 4.69
C GLU A 36 -6.20 7.57 6.07
N ASN A 37 -5.32 8.55 6.11
CA ASN A 37 -4.89 9.14 7.37
C ASN A 37 -6.02 10.05 7.90
N PRO A 38 -6.43 9.94 9.18
CA PRO A 38 -7.48 10.78 9.73
C PRO A 38 -7.06 12.24 9.98
N TYR A 39 -5.75 12.51 9.95
CA TYR A 39 -5.20 13.84 10.14
C TYR A 39 -4.85 14.49 8.81
N PRO A 40 -4.96 15.84 8.68
CA PRO A 40 -4.54 16.55 7.48
C PRO A 40 -3.02 16.47 7.29
N PRO A 41 -2.51 16.78 6.09
CA PRO A 41 -1.08 16.95 5.88
C PRO A 41 -0.55 18.16 6.66
N SER A 42 0.78 18.27 6.75
CA SER A 42 1.46 19.42 7.37
C SER A 42 0.98 20.74 6.77
N PRO A 43 0.83 21.81 7.56
CA PRO A 43 0.59 23.16 7.04
C PRO A 43 1.61 23.58 5.99
N GLN A 44 2.88 23.19 6.12
CA GLN A 44 3.93 23.48 5.15
C GLN A 44 3.63 22.91 3.74
N VAL A 45 2.85 21.84 3.66
CA VAL A 45 2.39 21.26 2.38
C VAL A 45 1.48 22.24 1.64
N PHE A 46 0.55 22.89 2.36
CA PHE A 46 -0.37 23.85 1.74
C PHE A 46 0.39 25.08 1.26
N ASP A 47 1.32 25.61 2.05
CA ASP A 47 2.16 26.76 1.68
C ASP A 47 3.03 26.45 0.45
N ALA A 48 3.61 25.24 0.39
CA ALA A 48 4.41 24.80 -0.75
C ALA A 48 3.58 24.64 -2.03
N ILE A 49 2.36 24.11 -1.93
CA ILE A 49 1.43 23.98 -3.05
C ILE A 49 1.00 25.36 -3.56
N GLU A 50 0.64 26.28 -2.66
CA GLU A 50 0.26 27.66 -3.02
C GLU A 50 1.41 28.37 -3.74
N GLY A 51 2.63 28.26 -3.20
CA GLY A 51 3.83 28.78 -3.85
C GLY A 51 4.07 28.20 -5.24
N ALA A 52 3.92 26.87 -5.39
CA ALA A 52 4.09 26.20 -6.68
C ALA A 52 2.98 26.53 -7.69
N ALA A 53 1.78 26.88 -7.22
CA ALA A 53 0.65 27.27 -8.07
C ALA A 53 0.76 28.71 -8.58
N SER A 54 1.56 29.55 -7.93
CA SER A 54 1.64 30.98 -8.25
C SER A 54 2.33 31.30 -9.58
N SER A 55 3.11 30.38 -10.17
CA SER A 55 3.81 30.58 -11.43
C SER A 55 4.25 29.25 -12.06
N GLY A 56 4.46 29.27 -13.39
CA GLY A 56 5.09 28.17 -14.12
C GLY A 56 4.17 27.01 -14.49
N LEU A 57 2.84 27.15 -14.31
CA LEU A 57 1.86 26.11 -14.72
C LEU A 57 1.77 25.93 -16.23
N GLU A 58 2.25 26.92 -17.01
CA GLU A 58 2.33 26.86 -18.48
C GLU A 58 3.49 25.98 -18.99
N ARG A 59 4.33 25.46 -18.10
CA ARG A 59 5.49 24.61 -18.45
C ARG A 59 5.35 23.22 -17.88
N TYR A 60 5.91 22.26 -18.61
CA TYR A 60 6.05 20.90 -18.09
C TYR A 60 6.90 20.89 -16.81
N PRO A 61 6.58 20.01 -15.85
CA PRO A 61 7.42 19.77 -14.68
C PRO A 61 8.74 19.08 -15.07
N ASP A 62 9.65 18.94 -14.10
CA ASP A 62 10.87 18.15 -14.30
C ASP A 62 10.51 16.67 -14.55
N PRO A 63 10.87 16.11 -15.73
CA PRO A 63 10.54 14.72 -16.07
C PRO A 63 11.22 13.69 -15.15
N GLU A 64 12.34 14.05 -14.54
CA GLU A 64 13.10 13.18 -13.65
C GLU A 64 12.69 13.34 -12.18
N SER A 65 11.84 14.34 -11.85
CA SER A 65 11.43 14.66 -10.47
C SER A 65 12.62 14.74 -9.51
N MET A 66 13.73 15.35 -9.97
CA MET A 66 15.03 15.28 -9.30
C MET A 66 14.97 15.81 -7.87
N ALA A 67 14.34 16.96 -7.64
CA ALA A 67 14.22 17.55 -6.31
C ALA A 67 13.50 16.60 -5.32
N LEU A 68 12.46 15.89 -5.77
CA LEU A 68 11.76 14.89 -4.94
C LEU A 68 12.65 13.67 -4.67
N ARG A 69 13.37 13.18 -5.70
CA ARG A 69 14.30 12.03 -5.53
C ARG A 69 15.42 12.37 -4.56
N GLU A 70 15.94 13.59 -4.60
CA GLU A 70 16.95 14.10 -3.66
C GLU A 70 16.40 14.19 -2.23
N ALA A 71 15.17 14.68 -2.04
CA ALA A 71 14.51 14.76 -0.74
C ALA A 71 14.30 13.36 -0.12
N VAL A 72 13.82 12.38 -0.92
CA VAL A 72 13.69 10.98 -0.49
C VAL A 72 15.05 10.38 -0.16
N ALA A 73 16.04 10.57 -1.02
CA ALA A 73 17.41 10.06 -0.82
C ALA A 73 18.04 10.60 0.47
N ALA A 74 17.96 11.92 0.69
CA ALA A 74 18.47 12.56 1.89
C ALA A 74 17.84 12.01 3.17
N ARG A 75 16.51 11.79 3.16
CA ARG A 75 15.78 11.24 4.30
C ARG A 75 16.22 9.82 4.66
N HIS A 76 16.56 9.01 3.67
CA HIS A 76 16.85 7.58 3.87
C HIS A 76 18.33 7.22 3.77
N GLY A 77 19.23 8.22 3.64
CA GLY A 77 20.66 8.01 3.52
C GLY A 77 21.08 7.32 2.21
N LEU A 78 20.29 7.53 1.14
CA LEU A 78 20.52 6.97 -0.18
C LEU A 78 21.05 8.04 -1.15
N GLN A 79 21.38 7.64 -2.37
CA GLN A 79 21.66 8.53 -3.48
C GLN A 79 20.41 8.73 -4.34
N SER A 80 20.26 9.88 -5.00
CA SER A 80 19.12 10.13 -5.89
C SER A 80 19.03 9.15 -7.06
N THR A 81 20.15 8.54 -7.45
CA THR A 81 20.19 7.46 -8.44
C THR A 81 19.57 6.14 -7.96
N GLN A 82 19.36 6.00 -6.66
CA GLN A 82 18.71 4.85 -6.02
C GLN A 82 17.21 5.09 -5.77
N VAL A 83 16.66 6.20 -6.23
CA VAL A 83 15.25 6.57 -6.01
C VAL A 83 14.54 6.78 -7.35
N PHE A 84 13.35 6.20 -7.46
CA PHE A 84 12.38 6.45 -8.53
C PHE A 84 11.13 7.10 -7.94
N ALA A 85 10.55 8.10 -8.59
CA ALA A 85 9.31 8.74 -8.20
C ALA A 85 8.23 8.55 -9.27
N GLY A 86 6.96 8.31 -8.83
CA GLY A 86 5.83 8.10 -9.73
C GLY A 86 4.49 8.56 -9.13
N ASN A 87 3.45 8.51 -9.94
CA ASN A 87 2.09 8.97 -9.61
C ASN A 87 1.36 7.98 -8.67
N GLY A 88 1.76 8.01 -7.40
CA GLY A 88 1.38 7.04 -6.39
C GLY A 88 2.15 5.72 -6.50
N SER A 89 2.12 4.92 -5.43
CA SER A 89 2.70 3.59 -5.47
C SER A 89 2.05 2.68 -6.52
N ASP A 90 0.82 2.95 -6.92
CA ASP A 90 0.14 2.19 -7.97
C ASP A 90 0.88 2.28 -9.31
N GLU A 91 1.31 3.47 -9.74
CA GLU A 91 2.11 3.63 -10.96
C GLU A 91 3.51 3.01 -10.81
N VAL A 92 4.15 3.23 -9.66
CA VAL A 92 5.46 2.64 -9.34
C VAL A 92 5.41 1.11 -9.42
N LEU A 93 4.39 0.50 -8.81
CA LEU A 93 4.14 -0.95 -8.87
C LEU A 93 3.86 -1.41 -10.30
N ALA A 94 3.02 -0.70 -11.06
CA ALA A 94 2.73 -1.03 -12.45
C ALA A 94 4.01 -1.07 -13.30
N HIS A 95 4.89 -0.07 -13.13
CA HIS A 95 6.18 -0.04 -13.82
C HIS A 95 7.11 -1.17 -13.37
N ALA A 96 7.14 -1.49 -12.08
CA ALA A 96 7.94 -2.59 -11.55
C ALA A 96 7.46 -3.96 -12.07
N PHE A 97 6.15 -4.17 -12.13
CA PHE A 97 5.58 -5.39 -12.70
C PHE A 97 5.98 -5.57 -14.17
N PHE A 98 5.90 -4.50 -14.95
CA PHE A 98 6.34 -4.54 -16.34
C PHE A 98 7.86 -4.75 -16.48
N ALA A 99 8.66 -4.04 -15.68
CA ALA A 99 10.12 -4.06 -15.82
C ALA A 99 10.76 -5.39 -15.40
N PHE A 100 10.22 -6.09 -14.38
CA PHE A 100 10.95 -7.16 -13.72
C PHE A 100 10.29 -8.53 -13.80
N PHE A 101 8.95 -8.61 -13.91
CA PHE A 101 8.24 -9.87 -13.70
C PHE A 101 7.65 -10.50 -14.96
N GLN A 102 7.86 -9.90 -16.14
CA GLN A 102 7.55 -10.52 -17.42
C GLN A 102 8.63 -11.54 -17.80
N GLN A 103 8.66 -12.66 -17.09
CA GLN A 103 9.60 -13.75 -17.24
C GLN A 103 8.87 -15.05 -17.63
N ALA A 104 9.62 -16.11 -17.94
CA ALA A 104 9.03 -17.41 -18.27
C ALA A 104 8.44 -18.10 -17.04
N GLU A 105 9.11 -17.96 -15.89
CA GLU A 105 8.67 -18.52 -14.61
C GLU A 105 7.58 -17.66 -13.98
N PRO A 106 6.78 -18.21 -13.04
CA PRO A 106 5.74 -17.45 -12.37
C PRO A 106 6.30 -16.46 -11.34
N LEU A 107 5.61 -15.33 -11.18
CA LEU A 107 5.76 -14.41 -10.05
C LEU A 107 5.17 -15.03 -8.80
N LEU A 108 5.90 -15.02 -7.69
CA LEU A 108 5.42 -15.52 -6.40
C LEU A 108 4.81 -14.38 -5.59
N ILE A 109 3.57 -14.56 -5.15
CA ILE A 109 2.86 -13.60 -4.28
C ILE A 109 2.07 -14.37 -3.20
N PRO A 110 1.90 -13.84 -1.97
CA PRO A 110 1.01 -14.44 -1.00
C PRO A 110 -0.45 -14.50 -1.51
N ASP A 111 -1.19 -15.53 -1.14
CA ASP A 111 -2.60 -15.70 -1.56
C ASP A 111 -3.53 -14.66 -0.90
N ILE A 112 -3.17 -14.21 0.33
CA ILE A 112 -3.83 -13.12 1.05
C ILE A 112 -2.86 -11.96 1.18
N THR A 113 -2.96 -11.01 0.25
CA THR A 113 -2.15 -9.80 0.18
C THR A 113 -2.91 -8.70 -0.57
N TYR A 114 -2.24 -7.60 -0.91
CA TYR A 114 -2.85 -6.50 -1.67
C TYR A 114 -3.35 -7.00 -3.04
N SER A 115 -4.66 -6.98 -3.21
CA SER A 115 -5.33 -7.62 -4.35
C SER A 115 -4.95 -7.02 -5.71
N PHE A 116 -4.41 -5.80 -5.73
CA PHE A 116 -4.01 -5.13 -6.97
C PHE A 116 -2.79 -5.80 -7.65
N TYR A 117 -1.97 -6.56 -6.92
CA TYR A 117 -0.87 -7.31 -7.55
C TYR A 117 -1.36 -8.27 -8.64
N ARG A 118 -2.50 -8.94 -8.41
CA ARG A 118 -3.12 -9.80 -9.42
C ARG A 118 -3.63 -9.01 -10.63
N VAL A 119 -4.10 -7.78 -10.40
CA VAL A 119 -4.56 -6.89 -11.47
C VAL A 119 -3.39 -6.48 -12.37
N TYR A 120 -2.24 -6.11 -11.80
CA TYR A 120 -1.03 -5.84 -12.60
C TYR A 120 -0.55 -7.07 -13.35
N ALA A 121 -0.53 -8.23 -12.68
CA ALA A 121 -0.11 -9.47 -13.32
C ALA A 121 -1.01 -9.81 -14.53
N GLN A 122 -2.33 -9.67 -14.38
CA GLN A 122 -3.26 -9.87 -15.48
C GLN A 122 -3.06 -8.83 -16.60
N LEU A 123 -2.89 -7.54 -16.26
CA LEU A 123 -2.68 -6.46 -17.22
C LEU A 123 -1.46 -6.74 -18.12
N TYR A 124 -0.37 -7.24 -17.52
CA TYR A 124 0.90 -7.50 -18.22
C TYR A 124 1.09 -8.96 -18.64
N ALA A 125 0.07 -9.82 -18.48
CA ALA A 125 0.13 -11.26 -18.79
C ALA A 125 1.28 -11.98 -18.07
N ILE A 126 1.50 -11.65 -16.81
CA ILE A 126 2.48 -12.29 -15.93
C ILE A 126 1.80 -13.48 -15.25
N ALA A 127 2.40 -14.67 -15.38
CA ALA A 127 1.96 -15.84 -14.63
C ALA A 127 2.23 -15.64 -13.14
N CYS A 128 1.21 -15.87 -12.31
CA CYS A 128 1.34 -15.78 -10.84
C CYS A 128 1.12 -17.14 -10.19
N GLU A 129 1.96 -17.45 -9.21
CA GLU A 129 1.76 -18.56 -8.31
C GLU A 129 1.49 -18.03 -6.90
N LEU A 130 0.33 -18.40 -6.36
CA LEU A 130 -0.11 -17.95 -5.04
C LEU A 130 0.48 -18.84 -3.97
N GLN A 131 1.20 -18.22 -3.02
CA GLN A 131 1.77 -18.90 -1.87
C GLN A 131 0.83 -18.75 -0.67
N PRO A 132 0.31 -19.84 -0.09
CA PRO A 132 -0.59 -19.75 1.04
C PRO A 132 0.09 -19.07 2.23
N VAL A 133 -0.62 -18.13 2.87
CA VAL A 133 -0.25 -17.69 4.21
C VAL A 133 -0.57 -18.78 5.24
N ASP A 134 0.07 -18.75 6.41
CA ASP A 134 -0.17 -19.70 7.49
C ASP A 134 -1.62 -19.58 8.08
N GLU A 135 -1.94 -20.39 9.08
CA GLU A 135 -3.25 -20.36 9.75
C GLU A 135 -3.48 -19.04 10.52
N GLY A 136 -2.41 -18.38 10.95
CA GLY A 136 -2.44 -17.05 11.57
C GLY A 136 -2.44 -15.89 10.57
N LEU A 137 -2.63 -16.18 9.29
CA LEU A 137 -2.60 -15.22 8.17
C LEU A 137 -1.27 -14.47 8.01
N ARG A 138 -0.15 -15.10 8.46
CA ARG A 138 1.21 -14.59 8.24
C ARG A 138 1.78 -15.16 6.95
N ILE A 139 2.61 -14.39 6.29
CA ILE A 139 3.36 -14.87 5.12
C ILE A 139 4.33 -15.96 5.59
N ASP A 140 4.20 -17.16 5.03
CA ASP A 140 5.13 -18.28 5.28
C ASP A 140 6.40 -18.06 4.46
N VAL A 141 7.37 -17.38 5.09
CA VAL A 141 8.64 -17.03 4.44
C VAL A 141 9.48 -18.25 4.12
N ASP A 142 9.43 -19.31 4.93
CA ASP A 142 10.23 -20.52 4.69
C ASP A 142 9.71 -21.26 3.45
N ALA A 143 8.39 -21.42 3.34
CA ALA A 143 7.78 -22.01 2.15
C ALA A 143 8.01 -21.14 0.90
N LEU A 144 7.87 -19.84 1.03
CA LEU A 144 8.09 -18.90 -0.08
C LEU A 144 9.55 -18.90 -0.56
N ALA A 145 10.52 -18.90 0.37
CA ALA A 145 11.95 -18.98 0.06
C ALA A 145 12.32 -20.32 -0.61
N ALA A 146 11.82 -21.42 -0.06
CA ALA A 146 12.04 -22.76 -0.63
C ALA A 146 11.48 -22.85 -2.07
N ARG A 147 10.28 -22.30 -2.30
CA ARG A 147 9.67 -22.26 -3.64
C ARG A 147 10.47 -21.35 -4.59
N ALA A 148 10.93 -20.18 -4.12
CA ALA A 148 11.73 -19.25 -4.93
C ALA A 148 13.07 -19.84 -5.38
N ALA A 149 13.72 -20.64 -4.54
CA ALA A 149 14.99 -21.28 -4.84
C ALA A 149 14.93 -22.28 -6.01
N VAL A 150 13.75 -22.82 -6.30
CA VAL A 150 13.53 -23.73 -7.46
C VAL A 150 13.41 -22.96 -8.79
N GLY A 151 13.13 -21.66 -8.73
CA GLY A 151 13.00 -20.75 -9.87
C GLY A 151 11.66 -19.99 -9.86
N CYS A 152 11.74 -18.68 -10.08
CA CYS A 152 10.59 -17.79 -10.16
C CYS A 152 10.93 -16.56 -11.01
N ALA A 153 9.90 -15.79 -11.41
CA ALA A 153 10.10 -14.46 -12.03
C ALA A 153 10.57 -13.41 -11.01
N GLY A 154 10.24 -13.62 -9.75
CA GLY A 154 10.52 -12.75 -8.62
C GLY A 154 9.53 -12.97 -7.50
N ILE A 155 9.61 -12.14 -6.46
CA ILE A 155 8.72 -12.16 -5.30
C ILE A 155 8.14 -10.77 -5.10
N VAL A 156 6.84 -10.68 -4.81
CA VAL A 156 6.19 -9.45 -4.35
C VAL A 156 5.50 -9.70 -3.02
N ILE A 157 5.89 -8.94 -2.00
CA ILE A 157 5.28 -8.98 -0.67
C ILE A 157 4.93 -7.56 -0.22
N ALA A 158 3.87 -7.42 0.58
CA ALA A 158 3.61 -6.20 1.33
C ALA A 158 4.10 -6.36 2.77
N ASN A 159 4.80 -5.38 3.30
CA ASN A 159 5.27 -5.37 4.69
C ASN A 159 5.13 -3.97 5.33
N PRO A 160 4.21 -3.80 6.28
CA PRO A 160 3.19 -4.75 6.78
C PRO A 160 2.20 -5.21 5.71
N ASN A 161 1.75 -6.48 5.82
CA ASN A 161 0.86 -7.06 4.81
C ASN A 161 -0.56 -6.44 4.88
N ALA A 162 -1.18 -6.24 3.74
CA ALA A 162 -2.58 -5.85 3.64
C ALA A 162 -3.40 -6.99 2.99
N PRO A 163 -4.54 -7.43 3.57
CA PRO A 163 -5.34 -6.72 4.56
C PRO A 163 -5.05 -7.06 6.03
N THR A 164 -4.08 -7.91 6.35
CA THR A 164 -3.90 -8.47 7.69
C THR A 164 -3.30 -7.48 8.71
N GLY A 165 -2.50 -6.51 8.25
CA GLY A 165 -1.76 -5.59 9.12
C GLY A 165 -0.47 -6.16 9.69
N ILE A 166 -0.22 -7.45 9.49
CA ILE A 166 0.91 -8.16 10.10
C ILE A 166 2.21 -7.80 9.36
N GLY A 167 3.20 -7.32 10.10
CA GLY A 167 4.55 -7.11 9.60
C GLY A 167 5.47 -8.31 9.85
N MET A 168 6.59 -8.33 9.14
CA MET A 168 7.65 -9.31 9.33
C MET A 168 8.99 -8.64 9.66
N PRO A 169 9.85 -9.29 10.44
CA PRO A 169 11.19 -8.78 10.74
C PRO A 169 12.08 -8.71 9.50
N LEU A 170 13.03 -7.77 9.51
CA LEU A 170 13.97 -7.54 8.41
C LEU A 170 14.76 -8.80 8.02
N ALA A 171 15.14 -9.62 8.99
CA ALA A 171 15.85 -10.88 8.75
C ALA A 171 15.07 -11.87 7.87
N ARG A 172 13.72 -11.83 7.91
CA ARG A 172 12.87 -12.65 7.06
C ARG A 172 12.83 -12.14 5.62
N ILE A 173 12.94 -10.82 5.44
CA ILE A 173 13.10 -10.21 4.11
C ILE A 173 14.46 -10.59 3.52
N GLU A 174 15.54 -10.53 4.32
CA GLU A 174 16.88 -10.98 3.88
C GLU A 174 16.88 -12.44 3.41
N GLN A 175 16.15 -13.32 4.09
CA GLN A 175 16.01 -14.71 3.67
C GLN A 175 15.41 -14.84 2.26
N LEU A 176 14.38 -14.05 1.93
CA LEU A 176 13.80 -14.03 0.58
C LEU A 176 14.79 -13.50 -0.46
N LEU A 177 15.53 -12.44 -0.14
CA LEU A 177 16.57 -11.89 -1.02
C LEU A 177 17.66 -12.91 -1.34
N GLN A 178 18.07 -13.70 -0.34
CA GLN A 178 19.09 -14.76 -0.49
C GLN A 178 18.58 -15.98 -1.26
N ALA A 179 17.28 -16.27 -1.17
CA ALA A 179 16.67 -17.41 -1.85
C ALA A 179 16.60 -17.25 -3.37
N CYS A 180 16.55 -16.02 -3.87
CA CYS A 180 16.51 -15.74 -5.32
C CYS A 180 17.38 -14.53 -5.72
N PRO A 181 18.72 -14.63 -5.60
CA PRO A 181 19.63 -13.49 -5.76
C PRO A 181 19.67 -12.89 -7.17
N GLN A 182 19.15 -13.58 -8.16
CA GLN A 182 19.09 -13.12 -9.55
C GLN A 182 17.69 -12.67 -9.99
N ARG A 183 16.76 -12.55 -9.05
CA ARG A 183 15.39 -12.10 -9.31
C ARG A 183 15.00 -11.00 -8.31
N VAL A 184 14.18 -10.06 -8.76
CA VAL A 184 13.75 -8.94 -7.90
C VAL A 184 12.82 -9.45 -6.81
N VAL A 185 13.12 -9.06 -5.58
CA VAL A 185 12.20 -9.10 -4.44
C VAL A 185 11.68 -7.69 -4.23
N LEU A 186 10.39 -7.48 -4.51
CA LEU A 186 9.71 -6.22 -4.28
C LEU A 186 9.01 -6.26 -2.92
N VAL A 187 9.36 -5.30 -2.08
CA VAL A 187 8.74 -5.10 -0.76
C VAL A 187 7.90 -3.82 -0.81
N ASP A 188 6.58 -3.99 -0.78
CA ASP A 188 5.63 -2.87 -0.73
C ASP A 188 5.43 -2.44 0.72
N GLU A 189 5.96 -1.29 1.05
CA GLU A 189 5.97 -0.70 2.40
C GLU A 189 4.95 0.43 2.56
N ALA A 190 3.78 0.32 1.94
CA ALA A 190 2.76 1.36 2.01
C ALA A 190 2.34 1.73 3.45
N TYR A 191 2.58 0.87 4.42
CA TYR A 191 2.16 1.04 5.82
C TYR A 191 3.32 1.01 6.83
N VAL A 192 4.55 0.89 6.40
CA VAL A 192 5.73 0.63 7.25
C VAL A 192 5.89 1.66 8.37
N ASP A 193 5.55 2.92 8.11
CA ASP A 193 5.69 4.01 9.07
C ASP A 193 4.87 3.85 10.37
N PHE A 194 3.85 2.98 10.37
CA PHE A 194 2.97 2.77 11.54
C PHE A 194 3.46 1.68 12.51
N GLY A 195 4.72 1.30 12.43
CA GLY A 195 5.36 0.35 13.35
C GLY A 195 6.04 -0.83 12.68
N GLY A 196 6.09 -0.87 11.34
CA GLY A 196 6.85 -1.87 10.60
C GLY A 196 8.35 -1.60 10.61
N GLU A 197 9.14 -2.62 10.27
CA GLU A 197 10.57 -2.52 10.06
C GLU A 197 10.85 -2.40 8.55
N SER A 198 11.45 -1.27 8.13
CA SER A 198 11.70 -0.99 6.71
C SER A 198 12.89 -1.77 6.17
N ALA A 199 12.77 -2.27 4.95
CA ALA A 199 13.85 -2.90 4.21
C ALA A 199 14.82 -1.90 3.55
N LEU A 200 14.58 -0.60 3.62
CA LEU A 200 15.46 0.43 3.03
C LEU A 200 16.93 0.30 3.45
N PRO A 201 17.30 -0.03 4.72
CA PRO A 201 18.70 -0.25 5.10
C PRO A 201 19.38 -1.41 4.36
N LEU A 202 18.64 -2.28 3.70
CA LEU A 202 19.18 -3.39 2.92
C LEU A 202 19.48 -3.03 1.46
N VAL A 203 19.06 -1.86 0.98
CA VAL A 203 19.20 -1.45 -0.41
C VAL A 203 20.65 -1.47 -0.87
N ASP A 204 21.59 -1.02 -0.04
CA ASP A 204 23.01 -1.03 -0.39
C ASP A 204 23.66 -2.41 -0.34
N ARG A 205 23.04 -3.37 0.34
CA ARG A 205 23.56 -4.73 0.52
C ARG A 205 23.03 -5.73 -0.52
N TYR A 206 21.83 -5.48 -1.08
CA TYR A 206 21.14 -6.41 -1.98
C TYR A 206 20.79 -5.75 -3.30
N THR A 207 21.39 -6.24 -4.38
CA THR A 207 21.17 -5.70 -5.73
C THR A 207 19.80 -6.05 -6.31
N ASN A 208 19.10 -7.01 -5.71
CA ASN A 208 17.81 -7.52 -6.14
C ASN A 208 16.64 -7.01 -5.26
N LEU A 209 16.86 -6.07 -4.34
CA LEU A 209 15.83 -5.47 -3.52
C LEU A 209 15.25 -4.22 -4.19
N LEU A 210 13.92 -4.19 -4.29
CA LEU A 210 13.15 -2.99 -4.63
C LEU A 210 12.14 -2.71 -3.52
N VAL A 211 12.27 -1.60 -2.82
CA VAL A 211 11.33 -1.14 -1.79
C VAL A 211 10.41 -0.09 -2.41
N VAL A 212 9.10 -0.24 -2.26
CA VAL A 212 8.10 0.73 -2.74
C VAL A 212 7.40 1.36 -1.55
N GLN A 213 7.32 2.68 -1.52
CA GLN A 213 6.61 3.44 -0.49
C GLN A 213 5.65 4.45 -1.10
N THR A 214 4.73 4.99 -0.28
CA THR A 214 3.74 5.99 -0.70
C THR A 214 3.59 7.09 0.35
N LEU A 215 3.35 8.31 -0.10
CA LEU A 215 2.99 9.41 0.80
C LEU A 215 1.47 9.46 1.08
N SER A 216 0.69 8.54 0.51
CA SER A 216 -0.77 8.50 0.64
C SER A 216 -1.27 8.16 2.04
N LYS A 217 -0.43 7.50 2.87
CA LYS A 217 -0.84 6.94 4.18
C LYS A 217 -0.29 7.79 5.32
N SER A 218 0.96 7.61 5.69
CA SER A 218 1.57 8.28 6.84
C SER A 218 1.73 9.79 6.66
N ARG A 219 1.90 10.26 5.42
CA ARG A 219 2.05 11.69 5.10
C ARG A 219 0.75 12.39 4.72
N SER A 220 -0.40 11.70 4.78
CA SER A 220 -1.73 12.27 4.51
C SER A 220 -1.91 12.84 3.09
N LEU A 221 -1.14 12.37 2.10
CA LEU A 221 -1.13 12.89 0.74
C LEU A 221 -1.84 11.98 -0.27
N ALA A 222 -2.85 11.24 0.15
CA ALA A 222 -3.60 10.35 -0.75
C ALA A 222 -4.14 11.09 -2.00
N GLY A 223 -4.55 12.35 -1.84
CA GLY A 223 -5.04 13.21 -2.92
C GLY A 223 -3.97 13.71 -3.88
N LEU A 224 -2.71 13.82 -3.47
CA LEU A 224 -1.61 14.30 -4.31
C LEU A 224 -0.97 13.20 -5.16
N ARG A 225 -1.28 11.92 -4.90
CA ARG A 225 -0.80 10.79 -5.70
C ARG A 225 0.71 10.74 -5.86
N VAL A 226 1.47 10.68 -4.76
CA VAL A 226 2.93 10.53 -4.80
C VAL A 226 3.37 9.23 -4.16
N GLY A 227 4.15 8.46 -4.90
CA GLY A 227 4.84 7.25 -4.43
C GLY A 227 6.26 7.20 -4.97
N PHE A 228 7.08 6.34 -4.39
CA PHE A 228 8.46 6.17 -4.83
C PHE A 228 8.94 4.74 -4.63
N ALA A 229 9.99 4.37 -5.35
CA ALA A 229 10.75 3.14 -5.12
C ALA A 229 12.20 3.46 -4.80
N CYS A 230 12.80 2.61 -3.95
CA CYS A 230 14.22 2.64 -3.63
C CYS A 230 14.85 1.28 -3.96
N GLY A 231 16.01 1.32 -4.61
CA GLY A 231 16.75 0.13 -5.02
C GLY A 231 18.09 0.51 -5.63
N GLN A 232 18.91 -0.47 -6.00
CA GLN A 232 20.16 -0.18 -6.69
C GLN A 232 19.91 0.52 -8.03
N ALA A 233 20.85 1.37 -8.46
CA ALA A 233 20.70 2.25 -9.64
C ALA A 233 20.23 1.51 -10.91
N GLN A 234 20.66 0.27 -11.11
CA GLN A 234 20.25 -0.56 -12.26
C GLN A 234 18.75 -0.88 -12.25
N LEU A 235 18.13 -1.05 -11.06
CA LEU A 235 16.67 -1.26 -10.94
C LEU A 235 15.92 0.05 -11.22
N ILE A 236 16.46 1.14 -10.73
CA ILE A 236 15.88 2.48 -10.95
C ILE A 236 15.96 2.88 -12.43
N ASP A 237 17.06 2.59 -13.12
CA ASP A 237 17.18 2.81 -14.58
C ASP A 237 16.12 2.04 -15.36
N ALA A 238 15.83 0.78 -14.97
CA ALA A 238 14.78 0.01 -15.61
C ALA A 238 13.39 0.65 -15.42
N LEU A 239 13.07 1.15 -14.21
CA LEU A 239 11.83 1.88 -13.96
C LEU A 239 11.74 3.18 -14.76
N GLN A 240 12.85 3.94 -14.87
CA GLN A 240 12.92 5.14 -15.68
C GLN A 240 12.68 4.86 -17.17
N ARG A 241 13.20 3.74 -17.69
CA ARG A 241 12.96 3.32 -19.07
C ARG A 241 11.48 3.02 -19.32
N VAL A 242 10.81 2.31 -18.39
CA VAL A 242 9.38 2.04 -18.49
C VAL A 242 8.58 3.33 -18.44
N LYS A 243 8.84 4.19 -17.43
CA LYS A 243 8.20 5.50 -17.28
C LYS A 243 8.32 6.33 -18.57
N ASN A 244 9.53 6.48 -19.11
CA ASN A 244 9.77 7.30 -20.30
C ASN A 244 9.18 6.70 -21.60
N SER A 245 8.80 5.41 -21.56
CA SER A 245 8.07 4.75 -22.65
C SER A 245 6.54 4.81 -22.50
N PHE A 246 6.03 5.29 -21.35
CA PHE A 246 4.61 5.37 -21.04
C PHE A 246 4.14 6.81 -20.81
N ASN A 247 4.71 7.51 -19.81
CA ASN A 247 4.42 8.91 -19.47
C ASN A 247 5.67 9.57 -18.92
N SER A 248 6.26 10.51 -19.67
CA SER A 248 7.51 11.16 -19.27
C SER A 248 7.35 12.16 -18.12
N TYR A 249 6.13 12.64 -17.84
CA TYR A 249 5.85 13.68 -16.83
C TYR A 249 4.75 13.22 -15.86
N PRO A 250 4.97 12.15 -15.06
CA PRO A 250 3.91 11.57 -14.24
C PRO A 250 3.51 12.43 -13.05
N LEU A 251 4.43 13.21 -12.49
CA LEU A 251 4.20 14.05 -11.33
C LEU A 251 4.11 15.53 -11.74
N ASP A 252 3.04 16.18 -11.33
CA ASP A 252 2.88 17.62 -11.52
C ASP A 252 3.68 18.43 -10.47
N ARG A 253 3.79 19.72 -10.73
CA ARG A 253 4.54 20.66 -9.91
C ARG A 253 4.01 20.78 -8.49
N LEU A 254 2.68 20.73 -8.30
CA LEU A 254 2.03 20.91 -7.00
C LEU A 254 2.25 19.67 -6.14
N ALA A 255 2.08 18.48 -6.75
CA ALA A 255 2.33 17.21 -6.10
C ALA A 255 3.79 17.08 -5.65
N THR A 256 4.74 17.50 -6.50
CA THR A 256 6.17 17.50 -6.19
C THR A 256 6.49 18.43 -5.02
N ALA A 257 6.01 19.69 -5.04
CA ALA A 257 6.25 20.65 -3.97
C ALA A 257 5.64 20.19 -2.63
N GLY A 258 4.38 19.74 -2.65
CA GLY A 258 3.72 19.24 -1.45
C GLY A 258 4.39 17.97 -0.89
N ALA A 259 4.88 17.08 -1.75
CA ALA A 259 5.59 15.88 -1.32
C ALA A 259 6.92 16.21 -0.62
N ILE A 260 7.71 17.13 -1.17
CA ILE A 260 8.98 17.58 -0.57
C ILE A 260 8.71 18.19 0.82
N ALA A 261 7.76 19.13 0.91
CA ALA A 261 7.40 19.76 2.18
C ALA A 261 6.92 18.74 3.23
N ALA A 262 6.17 17.72 2.82
CA ALA A 262 5.74 16.65 3.73
C ALA A 262 6.89 15.75 4.19
N LEU A 263 7.92 15.54 3.36
CA LEU A 263 9.12 14.78 3.74
C LEU A 263 10.02 15.54 4.70
N GLU A 264 10.05 16.87 4.60
CA GLU A 264 10.89 17.75 5.42
C GLU A 264 10.28 18.05 6.80
N ASP A 265 8.94 17.99 6.96
CA ASP A 265 8.29 18.23 8.26
C ASP A 265 8.19 16.95 9.11
N ASP A 266 9.30 16.56 9.68
CA ASP A 266 9.36 15.38 10.58
C ASP A 266 8.55 15.59 11.87
N ALA A 267 8.45 16.79 12.37
CA ALA A 267 7.71 17.04 13.61
C ALA A 267 6.20 16.79 13.44
N TRP A 268 5.64 17.22 12.31
CA TRP A 268 4.25 16.93 11.99
C TRP A 268 4.03 15.44 11.74
N PHE A 269 4.89 14.83 10.95
CA PHE A 269 4.83 13.42 10.64
C PHE A 269 4.84 12.54 11.91
N VAL A 270 5.82 12.73 12.78
CA VAL A 270 5.94 11.95 14.03
C VAL A 270 4.68 12.11 14.88
N ARG A 271 4.21 13.35 15.08
CA ARG A 271 3.02 13.62 15.88
C ARG A 271 1.77 12.92 15.33
N THR A 272 1.51 13.01 14.03
CA THR A 272 0.30 12.42 13.42
C THR A 272 0.39 10.91 13.32
N ARG A 273 1.56 10.36 12.98
CA ARG A 273 1.83 8.92 13.00
C ARG A 273 1.60 8.32 14.38
N ASP A 274 2.19 8.92 15.41
CA ASP A 274 2.08 8.42 16.78
C ASP A 274 0.63 8.48 17.28
N ALA A 275 -0.10 9.55 16.95
CA ALA A 275 -1.52 9.65 17.26
C ALA A 275 -2.36 8.53 16.59
N VAL A 276 -2.02 8.12 15.36
CA VAL A 276 -2.67 6.98 14.70
C VAL A 276 -2.30 5.67 15.39
N VAL A 277 -1.04 5.47 15.75
CA VAL A 277 -0.59 4.25 16.45
C VAL A 277 -1.26 4.13 17.82
N ASP A 278 -1.25 5.19 18.63
CA ASP A 278 -1.92 5.21 19.94
C ASP A 278 -3.42 4.92 19.83
N THR A 279 -4.08 5.52 18.83
CA THR A 279 -5.52 5.29 18.58
C THR A 279 -5.77 3.85 18.14
N ARG A 280 -4.89 3.26 17.31
CA ARG A 280 -4.96 1.84 16.90
C ARG A 280 -4.91 0.90 18.10
N GLU A 281 -3.94 1.08 18.98
CA GLU A 281 -3.77 0.23 20.16
C GLU A 281 -5.01 0.34 21.09
N GLY A 282 -5.50 1.54 21.33
CA GLY A 282 -6.71 1.75 22.12
C GLY A 282 -7.97 1.14 21.47
N LEU A 283 -8.10 1.25 20.14
CA LEU A 283 -9.21 0.65 19.40
C LEU A 283 -9.15 -0.88 19.43
N ALA A 284 -7.96 -1.47 19.35
CA ALA A 284 -7.79 -2.92 19.43
C ALA A 284 -8.36 -3.47 20.75
N LEU A 285 -7.99 -2.87 21.89
CA LEU A 285 -8.49 -3.25 23.21
C LEU A 285 -10.03 -3.12 23.29
N GLN A 286 -10.59 -2.01 22.80
CA GLN A 286 -12.04 -1.81 22.81
C GLN A 286 -12.80 -2.84 21.96
N LEU A 287 -12.22 -3.28 20.83
CA LEU A 287 -12.80 -4.33 20.00
C LEU A 287 -12.69 -5.71 20.67
N GLU A 288 -11.58 -5.99 21.36
CA GLU A 288 -11.42 -7.22 22.16
C GLU A 288 -12.45 -7.27 23.30
N ASP A 289 -12.72 -6.14 23.98
CA ASP A 289 -13.75 -6.04 25.01
C ASP A 289 -15.18 -6.32 24.45
N LEU A 290 -15.41 -6.04 23.17
CA LEU A 290 -16.65 -6.40 22.45
C LEU A 290 -16.66 -7.85 21.93
N GLY A 291 -15.65 -8.66 22.23
CA GLY A 291 -15.55 -10.06 21.83
C GLY A 291 -14.96 -10.32 20.45
N PHE A 292 -14.35 -9.30 19.81
CA PHE A 292 -13.62 -9.51 18.56
C PHE A 292 -12.25 -10.15 18.80
N GLU A 293 -11.85 -10.99 17.89
CA GLU A 293 -10.46 -11.41 17.73
C GLU A 293 -9.76 -10.40 16.83
N VAL A 294 -8.70 -9.75 17.33
CA VAL A 294 -7.95 -8.71 16.66
C VAL A 294 -6.58 -9.25 16.27
N LEU A 295 -6.23 -9.20 14.98
CA LEU A 295 -4.88 -9.57 14.56
C LEU A 295 -3.88 -8.45 14.92
N PRO A 296 -2.63 -8.80 15.26
CA PRO A 296 -1.60 -7.80 15.50
C PRO A 296 -1.39 -6.96 14.24
N SER A 297 -1.28 -5.64 14.41
CA SER A 297 -1.14 -4.72 13.29
C SER A 297 0.02 -3.75 13.47
N GLN A 298 0.78 -3.56 12.39
CA GLN A 298 1.80 -2.53 12.23
C GLN A 298 1.41 -1.56 11.08
N ALA A 299 0.09 -1.44 10.82
CA ALA A 299 -0.47 -0.56 9.80
C ALA A 299 -1.43 0.47 10.42
N ASN A 300 -2.03 1.34 9.61
CA ASN A 300 -3.08 2.27 10.04
C ASN A 300 -4.49 1.67 9.95
N PHE A 301 -4.60 0.37 10.17
CA PHE A 301 -5.87 -0.37 10.22
C PHE A 301 -5.75 -1.61 11.11
N LEU A 302 -6.87 -2.14 11.55
CA LEU A 302 -7.01 -3.41 12.22
C LEU A 302 -7.71 -4.41 11.31
N PHE A 303 -7.39 -5.71 11.48
CA PHE A 303 -8.06 -6.81 10.81
C PHE A 303 -8.67 -7.72 11.89
N VAL A 304 -10.01 -7.76 11.93
CA VAL A 304 -10.74 -8.26 13.07
C VAL A 304 -11.85 -9.21 12.64
N ARG A 305 -12.18 -10.21 13.48
CA ARG A 305 -13.36 -11.05 13.30
C ARG A 305 -14.12 -11.22 14.62
N HIS A 306 -15.43 -11.39 14.54
CA HIS A 306 -16.23 -11.77 15.70
C HIS A 306 -16.65 -13.23 15.58
N PRO A 307 -16.33 -14.12 16.57
CA PRO A 307 -16.56 -15.57 16.42
C PRO A 307 -18.05 -15.94 16.33
N ALA A 308 -18.95 -15.11 16.87
CA ALA A 308 -20.39 -15.40 16.90
C ALA A 308 -21.23 -14.60 15.88
N HIS A 309 -20.61 -13.69 15.10
CA HIS A 309 -21.35 -12.81 14.17
C HIS A 309 -20.73 -12.84 12.78
N ASP A 310 -21.58 -12.92 11.75
CA ASP A 310 -21.16 -12.88 10.36
C ASP A 310 -20.61 -11.50 9.97
N ALA A 311 -19.41 -11.46 9.39
CA ALA A 311 -18.73 -10.21 9.08
C ALA A 311 -19.44 -9.39 7.99
N ALA A 312 -20.08 -10.03 7.01
CA ALA A 312 -20.83 -9.32 5.99
C ALA A 312 -22.08 -8.67 6.59
N ALA A 313 -22.75 -9.34 7.52
CA ALA A 313 -23.90 -8.80 8.25
C ALA A 313 -23.48 -7.61 9.14
N LEU A 314 -22.35 -7.73 9.87
CA LEU A 314 -21.80 -6.63 10.67
C LEU A 314 -21.44 -5.43 9.79
N ALA A 315 -20.78 -5.63 8.65
CA ALA A 315 -20.46 -4.56 7.73
C ALA A 315 -21.71 -3.85 7.19
N ALA A 316 -22.77 -4.60 6.86
CA ALA A 316 -24.04 -4.04 6.41
C ALA A 316 -24.76 -3.25 7.53
N ALA A 317 -24.75 -3.77 8.76
CA ALA A 317 -25.35 -3.09 9.92
C ALA A 317 -24.61 -1.81 10.31
N LEU A 318 -23.29 -1.79 10.22
CA LEU A 318 -22.45 -0.59 10.40
C LEU A 318 -22.74 0.44 9.31
N ARG A 319 -22.80 0.00 8.05
CA ARG A 319 -23.12 0.88 6.92
C ARG A 319 -24.49 1.55 7.08
N ALA A 320 -25.49 0.83 7.59
CA ALA A 320 -26.82 1.39 7.88
C ALA A 320 -26.79 2.47 8.99
N ARG A 321 -25.72 2.49 9.80
CA ARG A 321 -25.47 3.51 10.84
C ARG A 321 -24.44 4.56 10.40
N ALA A 322 -24.21 4.70 9.10
CA ALA A 322 -23.23 5.61 8.52
C ALA A 322 -21.78 5.37 8.99
N VAL A 323 -21.42 4.13 9.34
CA VAL A 323 -20.05 3.71 9.63
C VAL A 323 -19.61 2.74 8.53
N LEU A 324 -18.52 3.06 7.84
CA LEU A 324 -18.05 2.30 6.67
C LEU A 324 -16.72 1.61 6.96
N VAL A 325 -16.74 0.27 6.97
CA VAL A 325 -15.56 -0.60 7.09
C VAL A 325 -15.37 -1.44 5.83
N ARG A 326 -14.25 -2.14 5.68
CA ARG A 326 -14.01 -3.00 4.51
C ARG A 326 -14.25 -4.46 4.85
N HIS A 327 -15.13 -5.11 4.11
CA HIS A 327 -15.33 -6.55 4.10
C HIS A 327 -14.71 -7.17 2.82
N PHE A 328 -14.28 -8.43 2.92
CA PHE A 328 -13.69 -9.19 1.82
C PHE A 328 -14.45 -10.50 1.61
N ALA A 329 -14.88 -10.77 0.37
CA ALA A 329 -15.61 -11.99 0.05
C ALA A 329 -14.69 -13.23 -0.18
N GLN A 330 -13.36 -13.08 -0.07
CA GLN A 330 -12.42 -14.19 -0.26
C GLN A 330 -12.58 -15.23 0.86
N PRO A 331 -12.75 -16.53 0.54
CA PRO A 331 -13.20 -17.54 1.52
C PRO A 331 -12.40 -17.59 2.84
N ARG A 332 -11.06 -17.55 2.78
CA ARG A 332 -10.20 -17.62 3.97
C ARG A 332 -10.30 -16.41 4.90
N ILE A 333 -10.80 -15.27 4.40
CA ILE A 333 -10.91 -14.01 5.15
C ILE A 333 -12.33 -13.43 5.13
N ALA A 334 -13.32 -14.19 4.66
CA ALA A 334 -14.71 -13.73 4.56
C ALA A 334 -15.35 -13.40 5.93
N GLN A 335 -14.79 -13.91 7.03
CA GLN A 335 -15.24 -13.62 8.39
C GLN A 335 -14.46 -12.48 9.05
N TYR A 336 -13.66 -11.73 8.28
CA TYR A 336 -12.91 -10.61 8.79
C TYR A 336 -13.42 -9.27 8.24
N LEU A 337 -13.28 -8.24 9.06
CA LEU A 337 -13.42 -6.84 8.69
C LEU A 337 -12.07 -6.15 8.79
N ARG A 338 -11.73 -5.30 7.81
CA ARG A 338 -10.62 -4.36 7.94
C ARG A 338 -11.16 -3.01 8.32
N VAL A 339 -10.71 -2.51 9.46
CA VAL A 339 -11.10 -1.24 10.05
C VAL A 339 -9.93 -0.27 9.96
N SER A 340 -10.04 0.78 9.15
CA SER A 340 -9.05 1.88 9.16
C SER A 340 -9.07 2.60 10.49
N VAL A 341 -7.91 3.02 10.98
CA VAL A 341 -7.83 3.85 12.19
C VAL A 341 -8.23 5.28 11.84
N GLY A 342 -9.32 5.74 12.46
CA GLY A 342 -9.82 7.12 12.35
C GLY A 342 -9.26 8.03 13.44
N THR A 343 -9.88 9.21 13.63
CA THR A 343 -9.68 9.98 14.87
C THR A 343 -10.26 9.22 16.04
N ARG A 344 -9.94 9.65 17.28
CA ARG A 344 -10.53 9.03 18.48
C ARG A 344 -12.06 9.07 18.46
N GLU A 345 -12.64 10.18 18.03
CA GLU A 345 -14.10 10.35 17.91
C GLU A 345 -14.71 9.39 16.88
N GLN A 346 -14.02 9.19 15.72
CA GLN A 346 -14.47 8.26 14.70
C GLN A 346 -14.38 6.81 15.18
N CYS A 347 -13.33 6.46 15.91
CA CYS A 347 -13.18 5.14 16.52
C CYS A 347 -14.22 4.89 17.62
N THR A 348 -14.52 5.88 18.47
CA THR A 348 -15.60 5.80 19.45
C THR A 348 -16.96 5.56 18.77
N ALA A 349 -17.27 6.31 17.71
CA ALA A 349 -18.51 6.11 16.96
C ALA A 349 -18.65 4.70 16.36
N LEU A 350 -17.54 4.10 15.91
CA LEU A 350 -17.52 2.70 15.47
C LEU A 350 -17.82 1.74 16.64
N VAL A 351 -17.14 1.91 17.78
CA VAL A 351 -17.32 1.06 18.96
C VAL A 351 -18.75 1.13 19.48
N ASP A 352 -19.32 2.33 19.59
CA ASP A 352 -20.70 2.54 20.01
C ASP A 352 -21.71 1.87 19.05
N ALA A 353 -21.46 1.99 17.73
CA ALA A 353 -22.28 1.34 16.72
C ALA A 353 -22.21 -0.19 16.83
N LEU A 354 -21.00 -0.77 17.03
CA LEU A 354 -20.82 -2.21 17.24
C LEU A 354 -21.51 -2.66 18.54
N ALA A 355 -21.31 -1.98 19.65
CA ALA A 355 -21.98 -2.30 20.92
C ALA A 355 -23.51 -2.35 20.76
N SER A 356 -24.08 -1.37 20.03
CA SER A 356 -25.53 -1.37 19.71
C SER A 356 -25.98 -2.48 18.76
N ILE A 357 -25.09 -3.05 17.96
CA ILE A 357 -25.40 -4.16 17.02
C ILE A 357 -25.32 -5.50 17.74
N LEU A 358 -24.38 -5.63 18.67
CA LEU A 358 -24.10 -6.88 19.36
C LEU A 358 -25.05 -7.13 20.54
N GLY A 359 -25.74 -6.12 21.06
CA GLY A 359 -26.73 -6.18 22.12
C GLY A 359 -26.24 -5.60 23.39
#